data_a2c7871126c7f3709ac068ca6bbbbb8d
#
_entry.id   a2c7871126c7f3709ac068ca6bbbbb8d
#
_cell.length_a   1.000
_cell.length_b   1.000
_cell.length_c   1.000
_cell.angle_alpha   90.00
_cell.angle_beta   90.00
_cell.angle_gamma   90.00
#
_symmetry.space_group_name_H-M   'P 1'
#
loop_
_entity.id
_entity.type
_entity.pdbx_description
1 polymer ?
#
loop_
_entity_poly.entity_id
_entity_poly.type
_entity_poly.pdbx_seq_one_letter_code
_entity_poly.pdbx_strand_id
1 'polypeptide(L)'
;MCGIIGIVGSAGGETVAERLVDGLRRMEYRGYDSAGICTLHNGALVRRRAEGKLANLAAVLAGDPAPGFVGIAHTRWATHGAPTAANAHPHATGEVAI
;
A
#
# COMPACT_ATOMS: atom_id res chain seq x y z
N MET A 1 -3.52 2.79 15.49
CA MET A 1 -2.25 3.46 15.13
C MET A 1 -1.89 3.12 13.69
N CYS A 2 -1.51 4.11 12.92
CA CYS A 2 -1.18 3.91 11.51
C CYS A 2 0.32 3.71 11.30
N GLY A 3 0.68 2.90 10.31
CA GLY A 3 2.05 2.72 9.87
C GLY A 3 2.21 3.19 8.43
N ILE A 4 3.31 3.86 8.13
CA ILE A 4 3.60 4.40 6.81
C ILE A 4 5.02 3.99 6.41
N ILE A 5 5.18 3.57 5.15
CA ILE A 5 6.47 3.26 4.56
C ILE A 5 6.56 3.90 3.18
N GLY A 6 7.72 4.43 2.85
CA GLY A 6 8.04 4.87 1.50
C GLY A 6 9.33 4.22 1.01
N ILE A 7 9.39 3.88 -0.26
CA ILE A 7 10.57 3.31 -0.91
C ILE A 7 10.81 4.04 -2.21
N VAL A 8 12.06 4.44 -2.42
CA VAL A 8 12.53 4.98 -3.70
C VAL A 8 13.59 4.02 -4.23
N GLY A 9 13.26 3.30 -5.28
CA GLY A 9 14.18 2.41 -5.98
C GLY A 9 14.66 3.02 -7.29
N SER A 10 15.49 2.28 -8.01
CA SER A 10 16.00 2.72 -9.30
C SER A 10 15.41 1.89 -10.45
N ALA A 11 15.27 2.53 -11.60
CA ALA A 11 14.81 1.86 -12.80
C ALA A 11 15.76 0.69 -13.15
N GLY A 12 15.19 -0.45 -13.52
CA GLY A 12 15.94 -1.67 -13.78
C GLY A 12 16.13 -2.56 -12.56
N GLY A 13 15.77 -2.09 -11.37
CA GLY A 13 15.75 -2.90 -10.15
C GLY A 13 14.44 -3.68 -10.00
N GLU A 14 14.26 -4.30 -8.83
CA GLU A 14 13.03 -4.99 -8.50
C GLU A 14 11.90 -3.99 -8.23
N THR A 15 10.66 -4.40 -8.48
CA THR A 15 9.49 -3.59 -8.10
C THR A 15 9.42 -3.46 -6.58
N VAL A 16 8.93 -2.33 -6.10
CA VAL A 16 8.91 -2.05 -4.66
C VAL A 16 7.70 -2.65 -3.94
N ALA A 17 6.70 -3.15 -4.66
CA ALA A 17 5.46 -3.62 -4.05
C ALA A 17 5.70 -4.70 -2.98
N GLU A 18 6.49 -5.72 -3.27
CA GLU A 18 6.77 -6.79 -2.30
C GLU A 18 7.54 -6.27 -1.08
N ARG A 19 8.47 -5.36 -1.29
CA ARG A 19 9.24 -4.74 -0.22
C ARG A 19 8.36 -3.83 0.65
N LEU A 20 7.40 -3.14 0.05
CA LEU A 20 6.42 -2.34 0.77
C LEU A 20 5.55 -3.23 1.67
N VAL A 21 5.05 -4.34 1.14
CA VAL A 21 4.25 -5.29 1.91
C VAL A 21 5.07 -5.90 3.05
N ASP A 22 6.32 -6.27 2.78
CA ASP A 22 7.21 -6.80 3.82
C ASP A 22 7.46 -5.79 4.93
N GLY A 23 7.64 -4.54 4.58
CA GLY A 23 7.75 -3.45 5.56
C GLY A 23 6.49 -3.29 6.40
N LEU A 24 5.32 -3.39 5.81
CA LEU A 24 4.05 -3.34 6.54
C LEU A 24 3.91 -4.53 7.50
N ARG A 25 4.39 -5.73 7.12
CA ARG A 25 4.38 -6.89 8.02
C ARG A 25 5.14 -6.64 9.30
N ARG A 26 6.23 -5.92 9.24
CA ARG A 26 7.05 -5.57 10.42
C ARG A 26 6.32 -4.62 11.36
N MET A 27 5.26 -3.97 10.88
CA MET A 27 4.45 -3.05 11.66
C MET A 27 3.10 -3.64 12.10
N GLU A 28 2.82 -4.91 11.79
CA GLU A 28 1.54 -5.55 12.12
C GLU A 28 1.22 -5.54 13.62
N TYR A 29 2.24 -5.59 14.48
CA TYR A 29 2.05 -5.60 15.93
C TYR A 29 1.33 -4.35 16.46
N ARG A 30 1.27 -3.30 15.68
CA ARG A 30 0.60 -2.03 16.07
C ARG A 30 -0.92 -2.09 15.96
N GLY A 31 -1.45 -3.13 15.30
CA GLY A 31 -2.88 -3.23 14.99
C GLY A 31 -3.28 -2.33 13.82
N TYR A 32 -4.17 -2.85 12.99
CA TYR A 32 -4.71 -2.13 11.84
C TYR A 32 -5.97 -2.85 11.34
N ASP A 33 -6.79 -2.17 10.55
CA ASP A 33 -8.02 -2.74 9.98
C ASP A 33 -8.08 -2.65 8.46
N SER A 34 -7.11 -1.98 7.84
CA SER A 34 -6.98 -1.92 6.40
C SER A 34 -5.55 -1.57 6.02
N ALA A 35 -5.16 -1.89 4.80
CA ALA A 35 -3.83 -1.63 4.29
C ALA A 35 -3.87 -1.32 2.80
N GLY A 36 -2.86 -0.64 2.32
CA GLY A 36 -2.75 -0.35 0.90
C GLY A 36 -1.35 0.09 0.49
N ILE A 37 -1.11 0.03 -0.80
CA ILE A 37 0.09 0.56 -1.43
C ILE A 37 -0.27 1.42 -2.62
N CYS A 38 0.63 2.34 -2.95
CA CYS A 38 0.57 3.09 -4.19
C CYS A 38 1.97 3.18 -4.77
N THR A 39 2.13 2.77 -6.02
CA THR A 39 3.40 2.83 -6.72
C THR A 39 3.31 3.77 -7.91
N LEU A 40 4.46 4.27 -8.36
CA LEU A 40 4.57 5.08 -9.58
C LEU A 40 5.12 4.21 -10.69
N HIS A 41 4.40 4.12 -11.80
CA HIS A 41 4.81 3.34 -12.96
C HIS A 41 4.44 4.07 -14.25
N ASN A 42 5.45 4.32 -15.09
CA ASN A 42 5.28 5.03 -16.37
C ASN A 42 4.54 6.37 -16.23
N GLY A 43 4.83 7.11 -15.17
CA GLY A 43 4.22 8.41 -14.90
C GLY A 43 2.80 8.34 -14.32
N ALA A 44 2.29 7.16 -14.02
CA ALA A 44 0.96 6.98 -13.45
C ALA A 44 1.02 6.36 -12.05
N LEU A 45 0.09 6.74 -11.19
CA LEU A 45 -0.06 6.14 -9.86
C LEU A 45 -0.89 4.85 -9.98
N VAL A 46 -0.35 3.79 -9.40
CA VAL A 46 -1.00 2.47 -9.34
C VAL A 46 -1.28 2.15 -7.89
N ARG A 47 -2.56 1.98 -7.53
CA ARG A 47 -2.99 1.80 -6.16
C ARG A 47 -3.63 0.44 -5.95
N ARG A 48 -3.30 -0.22 -4.83
CA ARG A 48 -3.95 -1.46 -4.38
C ARG A 48 -4.25 -1.33 -2.91
N ARG A 49 -5.48 -1.67 -2.52
CA ARG A 49 -5.96 -1.55 -1.14
C ARG A 49 -6.80 -2.76 -0.77
N ALA A 50 -6.83 -3.07 0.52
CA ALA A 50 -7.67 -4.14 1.05
C ALA A 50 -8.09 -3.82 2.49
N GLU A 51 -9.29 -4.23 2.86
CA GLU A 51 -9.72 -4.21 4.27
C GLU A 51 -9.18 -5.46 4.97
N GLY A 52 -9.14 -5.40 6.30
CA GLY A 52 -8.71 -6.51 7.12
C GLY A 52 -7.20 -6.65 7.19
N LYS A 53 -6.75 -7.88 7.34
CA LYS A 53 -5.32 -8.18 7.54
C LYS A 53 -4.51 -8.04 6.27
N LEU A 54 -3.21 -7.89 6.46
CA LEU A 54 -2.25 -7.71 5.37
C LEU A 54 -2.27 -8.86 4.35
N ALA A 55 -2.64 -10.06 4.79
CA ALA A 55 -2.82 -11.19 3.87
C ALA A 55 -3.84 -10.89 2.76
N ASN A 56 -4.86 -10.07 3.04
CA ASN A 56 -5.84 -9.67 2.05
C ASN A 56 -5.24 -8.75 0.99
N LEU A 57 -4.36 -7.83 1.40
CA LEU A 57 -3.61 -7.00 0.45
C LEU A 57 -2.66 -7.85 -0.39
N ALA A 58 -1.97 -8.80 0.22
CA ALA A 58 -1.09 -9.71 -0.50
C ALA A 58 -1.86 -10.52 -1.54
N ALA A 59 -3.08 -10.97 -1.23
CA ALA A 59 -3.94 -11.67 -2.17
C ALA A 59 -4.36 -10.78 -3.35
N VAL A 60 -4.67 -9.52 -3.10
CA VAL A 60 -4.98 -8.55 -4.16
C VAL A 60 -3.79 -8.39 -5.09
N LEU A 61 -2.59 -8.24 -4.54
CA LEU A 61 -1.35 -8.08 -5.32
C LEU A 61 -0.96 -9.33 -6.09
N ALA A 62 -1.29 -10.51 -5.59
CA ALA A 62 -1.04 -11.76 -6.30
C ALA A 62 -1.87 -11.84 -7.58
N GLY A 63 -3.12 -11.37 -7.56
CA GLY A 63 -3.99 -11.34 -8.72
C GLY A 63 -3.83 -10.11 -9.62
N ASP A 64 -3.36 -9.01 -9.04
CA ASP A 64 -3.25 -7.72 -9.74
C ASP A 64 -2.02 -6.96 -9.23
N PRO A 65 -0.82 -7.31 -9.70
CA PRO A 65 0.41 -6.71 -9.22
C PRO A 65 0.48 -5.20 -9.43
N ALA A 66 1.20 -4.52 -8.54
CA ALA A 66 1.49 -3.09 -8.66
C ALA A 66 2.93 -2.93 -9.16
N PRO A 67 3.15 -2.54 -10.41
CA PRO A 67 4.49 -2.31 -10.94
C PRO A 67 5.07 -0.99 -10.44
N GLY A 68 6.38 -0.83 -10.53
CA GLY A 68 7.06 0.43 -10.25
C GLY A 68 8.17 0.29 -9.24
N PHE A 69 9.01 1.33 -9.19
CA PHE A 69 10.24 1.37 -8.37
C PHE A 69 10.17 2.43 -7.27
N VAL A 70 9.09 3.18 -7.20
CA VAL A 70 8.82 4.19 -6.18
C VAL A 70 7.42 3.96 -5.65
N GLY A 71 7.26 3.97 -4.35
CA GLY A 71 5.93 3.77 -3.79
C GLY A 71 5.83 4.08 -2.31
N ILE A 72 4.59 4.16 -1.86
CA ILE A 72 4.22 4.31 -0.46
C ILE A 72 3.28 3.19 -0.04
N ALA A 73 3.30 2.86 1.24
CA ALA A 73 2.41 1.87 1.82
C ALA A 73 1.90 2.39 3.17
N HIS A 74 0.72 1.94 3.54
CA HIS A 74 0.06 2.41 4.74
C HIS A 74 -0.80 1.30 5.35
N THR A 75 -0.70 1.13 6.67
CA THR A 75 -1.69 0.40 7.46
C THR A 75 -2.53 1.41 8.22
N ARG A 76 -3.85 1.27 8.13
CA ARG A 76 -4.78 2.20 8.75
C ARG A 76 -5.49 1.54 9.92
N TRP A 77 -5.58 2.26 11.05
CA TRP A 77 -6.53 1.97 12.12
C TRP A 77 -7.67 2.98 12.01
N ALA A 78 -8.87 2.51 11.74
CA ALA A 78 -10.00 3.40 11.47
C ALA A 78 -10.41 4.15 12.74
N THR A 79 -10.27 5.47 12.69
CA THR A 79 -10.82 6.38 13.69
C THR A 79 -12.00 7.16 13.12
N HIS A 80 -12.14 7.12 11.80
CA HIS A 80 -13.15 7.86 11.04
C HIS A 80 -13.54 7.05 9.80
N GLY A 81 -14.81 6.82 9.62
CA GLY A 81 -15.32 5.98 8.54
C GLY A 81 -15.11 4.49 8.79
N ALA A 82 -15.77 3.67 8.01
CA ALA A 82 -15.70 2.21 8.14
C ALA A 82 -14.34 1.67 7.67
N PRO A 83 -13.86 0.51 8.20
CA PRO A 83 -12.60 -0.09 7.81
C PRO A 83 -12.73 -0.86 6.48
N THR A 84 -13.12 -0.17 5.42
CA THR A 84 -13.31 -0.74 4.08
C THR A 84 -12.12 -0.47 3.18
N ALA A 85 -12.01 -1.21 2.08
CA ALA A 85 -10.99 -0.95 1.07
C ALA A 85 -11.11 0.48 0.51
N ALA A 86 -12.32 1.00 0.35
CA ALA A 86 -12.55 2.36 -0.15
C ALA A 86 -11.98 3.44 0.78
N ASN A 87 -11.96 3.19 2.09
CA ASN A 87 -11.43 4.11 3.08
C ASN A 87 -9.97 3.83 3.43
N ALA A 88 -9.38 2.77 2.91
CA ALA A 88 -7.99 2.44 3.16
C ALA A 88 -7.05 3.43 2.48
N HIS A 89 -5.91 3.70 3.13
CA HIS A 89 -4.82 4.45 2.51
C HIS A 89 -3.95 3.52 1.65
N PRO A 90 -3.23 4.03 0.65
CA PRO A 90 -3.19 5.44 0.28
C PRO A 90 -4.43 5.92 -0.47
N HIS A 91 -4.76 7.18 -0.29
CA HIS A 91 -5.71 7.89 -1.13
C HIS A 91 -4.95 8.54 -2.29
N ALA A 92 -5.54 8.52 -3.47
CA ALA A 92 -4.85 9.04 -4.65
C ALA A 92 -5.79 9.85 -5.55
N THR A 93 -5.22 10.88 -6.16
CA THR A 93 -5.77 11.54 -7.35
C THR A 93 -4.94 11.11 -8.57
N GLY A 94 -5.10 11.73 -9.72
CA GLY A 94 -4.29 11.40 -10.89
C GLY A 94 -2.78 11.61 -10.70
N GLU A 95 -2.38 12.52 -9.79
CA GLU A 95 -0.99 12.95 -9.64
C GLU A 95 -0.42 12.79 -8.24
N VAL A 96 -1.26 12.67 -7.23
CA VAL A 96 -0.84 12.68 -5.81
C VAL A 96 -1.42 11.50 -5.06
N ALA A 97 -0.60 10.87 -4.23
CA ALA A 97 -1.04 9.82 -3.29
C ALA A 97 -0.59 10.15 -1.87
N ILE A 98 -1.46 9.93 -0.92
CA ILE A 98 -1.18 10.10 0.51
C ILE A 98 -1.77 8.95 1.32
#